data_32e76be5cf3a88392d098a23631c90d7
#
_entry.id   32e76be5cf3a88392d098a23631c90d7
#
_cell.length_a   1.000
_cell.length_b   1.000
_cell.length_c   1.000
_cell.angle_alpha   90.00
_cell.angle_beta   90.00
_cell.angle_gamma   90.00
#
_symmetry.space_group_name_H-M   'P 1'
#
loop_
_entity.id
_entity.type
_entity.pdbx_description
1 polymer ?
#
loop_
_entity_poly.entity_id
_entity_poly.type
_entity_poly.pdbx_seq_one_letter_code
_entity_poly.pdbx_strand_id
1 'polypeptide(L)'
;SASAQTKLPPGWQSSYVKITPKGELAYYPDKQGNTIPDFSRVGYHHGDKSIPEYPVTKTVYPVEKGDSRQRIQDAIDEVSRMQPDKDGHRGTVLLKRGVYHVHGTIHINASGVVLTGEGDNVNETRLLAIGKQRFSLIEVSGNGRMEEVSGTRVKITDAFVPVGTHSFQVSSAANFKVGDRIIVYRPGTENWIHDIKMDQIVERQGTRQWTAREYNLSFER
;
A
#
# COMPACT_ATOMS: atom_id res chain seq x y z
N SER A 1 -23.32 -8.31 5.52
CA SER A 1 -22.99 -9.73 5.62
C SER A 1 -22.11 -9.94 6.83
N ALA A 2 -22.66 -10.60 7.87
CA ALA A 2 -21.90 -11.00 9.04
C ALA A 2 -20.82 -12.00 8.59
N SER A 3 -19.55 -11.66 8.76
CA SER A 3 -18.47 -12.63 8.61
C SER A 3 -18.67 -13.70 9.68
N ALA A 4 -18.85 -14.95 9.26
CA ALA A 4 -18.88 -16.08 10.16
C ALA A 4 -17.51 -16.15 10.86
N GLN A 5 -17.42 -15.69 12.09
CA GLN A 5 -16.27 -15.94 12.94
C GLN A 5 -16.21 -17.45 13.16
N THR A 6 -15.27 -18.12 12.56
CA THR A 6 -14.97 -19.51 12.82
C THR A 6 -14.58 -19.60 14.31
N LYS A 7 -15.45 -20.16 15.16
CA LYS A 7 -15.12 -20.41 16.55
C LYS A 7 -13.98 -21.42 16.59
N LEU A 8 -12.83 -20.99 17.08
CA LEU A 8 -11.72 -21.86 17.32
C LEU A 8 -12.06 -22.86 18.45
N PRO A 9 -11.53 -24.09 18.42
CA PRO A 9 -11.73 -25.06 19.47
C PRO A 9 -11.31 -24.49 20.84
N PRO A 10 -12.00 -24.83 21.94
CA PRO A 10 -11.59 -24.44 23.27
C PRO A 10 -10.13 -24.85 23.56
N GLY A 11 -9.33 -23.90 24.05
CA GLY A 11 -7.91 -24.13 24.35
C GLY A 11 -6.97 -24.06 23.16
N TRP A 12 -7.46 -23.75 21.95
CA TRP A 12 -6.58 -23.55 20.80
C TRP A 12 -5.66 -22.33 20.99
N GLN A 13 -4.38 -22.53 20.75
CA GLN A 13 -3.37 -21.47 20.74
C GLN A 13 -2.52 -21.58 19.48
N SER A 14 -2.18 -20.43 18.91
CA SER A 14 -1.23 -20.38 17.80
C SER A 14 0.16 -20.80 18.25
N SER A 15 0.87 -21.57 17.41
CA SER A 15 2.29 -21.86 17.62
C SER A 15 3.18 -20.68 17.26
N TYR A 16 2.68 -19.74 16.44
CA TYR A 16 3.48 -18.68 15.82
C TYR A 16 3.22 -17.29 16.42
N VAL A 17 2.11 -17.10 17.10
CA VAL A 17 1.77 -15.82 17.74
C VAL A 17 1.16 -16.07 19.09
N LYS A 18 1.66 -15.40 20.12
CA LYS A 18 1.12 -15.46 21.50
C LYS A 18 0.92 -14.06 22.05
N ILE A 19 0.00 -13.93 22.98
CA ILE A 19 -0.17 -12.69 23.74
C ILE A 19 0.72 -12.80 24.98
N THR A 20 1.60 -11.83 25.18
CA THR A 20 2.45 -11.74 26.37
C THR A 20 1.62 -11.37 27.61
N PRO A 21 2.14 -11.56 28.85
CA PRO A 21 1.47 -11.08 30.04
C PRO A 21 1.19 -9.58 30.08
N LYS A 22 1.89 -8.80 29.25
CA LYS A 22 1.66 -7.35 29.08
C LYS A 22 0.59 -7.01 28.04
N GLY A 23 0.01 -8.02 27.39
CA GLY A 23 -0.99 -7.82 26.31
C GLY A 23 -0.39 -7.54 24.93
N GLU A 24 0.91 -7.66 24.75
CA GLU A 24 1.61 -7.46 23.48
C GLU A 24 1.63 -8.76 22.67
N LEU A 25 1.71 -8.67 21.34
CA LEU A 25 1.90 -9.83 20.47
C LEU A 25 3.38 -10.23 20.45
N ALA A 26 3.65 -11.52 20.66
CA ALA A 26 4.98 -12.12 20.48
C ALA A 26 4.94 -13.11 19.31
N TYR A 27 5.87 -12.96 18.37
CA TYR A 27 5.96 -13.76 17.16
C TYR A 27 7.07 -14.79 17.29
N TYR A 28 6.80 -16.02 16.89
CA TYR A 28 7.72 -17.15 16.96
C TYR A 28 7.98 -17.72 15.57
N PRO A 29 9.25 -17.99 15.23
CA PRO A 29 9.58 -18.55 13.93
C PRO A 29 9.13 -20.01 13.81
N ASP A 30 8.90 -20.44 12.56
CA ASP A 30 8.79 -21.85 12.20
C ASP A 30 10.16 -22.54 12.18
N LYS A 31 10.20 -23.82 11.78
CA LYS A 31 11.46 -24.59 11.72
C LYS A 31 12.45 -24.06 10.67
N GLN A 32 12.00 -23.26 9.72
CA GLN A 32 12.82 -22.65 8.67
C GLN A 32 13.20 -21.20 9.00
N GLY A 33 12.77 -20.69 10.16
CA GLY A 33 13.01 -19.32 10.58
C GLY A 33 11.98 -18.30 10.06
N ASN A 34 10.92 -18.72 9.34
CA ASN A 34 9.88 -17.82 8.88
C ASN A 34 9.05 -17.33 10.07
N THR A 35 8.85 -16.03 10.15
CA THR A 35 8.04 -15.38 11.17
C THR A 35 6.89 -14.64 10.50
N ILE A 36 5.71 -14.68 11.10
CA ILE A 36 4.59 -13.85 10.65
C ILE A 36 5.02 -12.38 10.77
N PRO A 37 4.95 -11.58 9.69
CA PRO A 37 5.31 -10.17 9.77
C PRO A 37 4.47 -9.42 10.81
N ASP A 38 5.12 -8.60 11.61
CA ASP A 38 4.46 -7.72 12.56
C ASP A 38 3.88 -6.51 11.85
N PHE A 39 2.56 -6.44 11.76
CA PHE A 39 1.82 -5.33 11.17
C PHE A 39 1.36 -4.27 12.18
N SER A 40 1.73 -4.39 13.45
CA SER A 40 1.34 -3.44 14.50
C SER A 40 1.96 -2.05 14.31
N ARG A 41 3.04 -1.98 13.54
CA ARG A 41 3.77 -0.73 13.25
C ARG A 41 3.63 -0.26 11.80
N VAL A 42 2.49 -0.51 11.19
CA VAL A 42 2.14 0.00 9.85
C VAL A 42 1.36 1.31 9.96
N GLY A 43 1.25 2.04 8.84
CA GLY A 43 0.52 3.29 8.78
C GLY A 43 1.38 4.52 9.02
N TYR A 44 0.74 5.63 9.27
CA TYR A 44 1.39 6.94 9.40
C TYR A 44 2.40 6.94 10.56
N HIS A 45 3.68 7.22 10.25
CA HIS A 45 4.78 7.17 11.20
C HIS A 45 4.79 5.91 12.10
N HIS A 46 4.53 4.75 11.51
CA HIS A 46 4.47 3.45 12.21
C HIS A 46 3.44 3.38 13.36
N GLY A 47 2.42 4.25 13.34
CA GLY A 47 1.45 4.38 14.42
C GLY A 47 1.94 5.19 15.63
N ASP A 48 3.17 5.68 15.61
CA ASP A 48 3.78 6.42 16.74
C ASP A 48 3.30 7.89 16.82
N LYS A 49 2.66 8.39 15.77
CA LYS A 49 2.13 9.76 15.71
C LYS A 49 0.69 9.77 15.22
N SER A 50 -0.11 10.63 15.78
CA SER A 50 -1.45 10.91 15.26
C SER A 50 -1.35 11.49 13.86
N ILE A 51 -2.31 11.13 13.00
CA ILE A 51 -2.44 11.77 11.68
C ILE A 51 -2.72 13.25 11.92
N PRO A 52 -1.92 14.18 11.37
CA PRO A 52 -2.11 15.60 11.60
C PRO A 52 -3.40 16.10 10.96
N GLU A 53 -4.07 17.01 11.63
CA GLU A 53 -5.19 17.76 11.08
C GLU A 53 -4.65 19.05 10.45
N TYR A 54 -4.97 19.27 9.18
CA TYR A 54 -4.59 20.47 8.46
C TYR A 54 -5.80 21.35 8.17
N PRO A 55 -5.65 22.68 8.18
CA PRO A 55 -6.74 23.61 7.87
C PRO A 55 -7.35 23.34 6.50
N VAL A 56 -8.67 23.40 6.42
CA VAL A 56 -9.40 23.23 5.16
C VAL A 56 -9.15 24.43 4.24
N THR A 57 -8.68 24.15 3.03
CA THR A 57 -8.39 25.15 1.99
C THR A 57 -9.51 25.22 0.97
N LYS A 58 -10.07 24.07 0.60
CA LYS A 58 -11.19 23.94 -0.34
C LYS A 58 -12.25 23.00 0.20
N THR A 59 -13.50 23.33 -0.05
CA THR A 59 -14.64 22.51 0.33
C THR A 59 -15.42 22.11 -0.92
N VAL A 60 -15.72 20.82 -1.04
CA VAL A 60 -16.53 20.24 -2.12
C VAL A 60 -17.80 19.68 -1.50
N TYR A 61 -18.93 20.03 -2.09
CA TYR A 61 -20.25 19.52 -1.71
C TYR A 61 -20.69 18.42 -2.67
N PRO A 62 -21.45 17.43 -2.19
CA PRO A 62 -22.03 16.42 -3.07
C PRO A 62 -22.99 17.08 -4.06
N VAL A 63 -23.17 16.44 -5.21
CA VAL A 63 -24.21 16.82 -6.19
C VAL A 63 -25.37 15.86 -6.06
N GLU A 64 -26.60 16.35 -6.23
CA GLU A 64 -27.79 15.52 -6.14
C GLU A 64 -27.79 14.42 -7.21
N LYS A 65 -27.31 14.71 -8.40
CA LYS A 65 -27.25 13.80 -9.54
C LYS A 65 -25.98 14.01 -10.35
N GLY A 66 -25.49 12.94 -10.96
CA GLY A 66 -24.38 13.00 -11.91
C GLY A 66 -23.03 12.68 -11.29
N ASP A 67 -21.99 12.95 -12.07
CA ASP A 67 -20.59 12.65 -11.74
C ASP A 67 -19.97 13.77 -10.89
N SER A 68 -19.46 13.40 -9.75
CA SER A 68 -18.75 14.30 -8.82
C SER A 68 -17.25 14.38 -9.11
N ARG A 69 -16.72 13.51 -9.99
CA ARG A 69 -15.28 13.35 -10.22
C ARG A 69 -14.61 14.67 -10.58
N GLN A 70 -15.15 15.39 -11.57
CA GLN A 70 -14.50 16.62 -12.06
C GLN A 70 -14.43 17.70 -10.97
N ARG A 71 -15.47 17.88 -10.18
CA ARG A 71 -15.46 18.86 -9.09
C ARG A 71 -14.42 18.57 -8.02
N ILE A 72 -14.25 17.29 -7.69
CA ILE A 72 -13.23 16.85 -6.74
C ILE A 72 -11.84 17.06 -7.34
N GLN A 73 -11.66 16.69 -8.62
CA GLN A 73 -10.39 16.88 -9.32
C GLN A 73 -10.01 18.36 -9.43
N ASP A 74 -10.95 19.24 -9.80
CA ASP A 74 -10.69 20.67 -9.92
C ASP A 74 -10.22 21.27 -8.58
N ALA A 75 -10.83 20.87 -7.46
CA ALA A 75 -10.41 21.31 -6.14
C ALA A 75 -9.00 20.81 -5.77
N ILE A 76 -8.69 19.55 -6.11
CA ILE A 76 -7.35 18.97 -5.93
C ILE A 76 -6.33 19.72 -6.80
N ASP A 77 -6.65 19.98 -8.06
CA ASP A 77 -5.77 20.65 -9.00
C ASP A 77 -5.50 22.11 -8.59
N GLU A 78 -6.50 22.79 -8.03
CA GLU A 78 -6.33 24.14 -7.50
C GLU A 78 -5.37 24.15 -6.31
N VAL A 79 -5.57 23.24 -5.33
CA VAL A 79 -4.69 23.11 -4.17
C VAL A 79 -3.29 22.68 -4.59
N SER A 80 -3.17 21.82 -5.60
CA SER A 80 -1.88 21.35 -6.13
C SER A 80 -0.99 22.48 -6.68
N ARG A 81 -1.58 23.59 -7.13
CA ARG A 81 -0.85 24.76 -7.65
C ARG A 81 -0.40 25.74 -6.55
N MET A 82 -0.89 25.58 -5.32
CA MET A 82 -0.51 26.44 -4.21
C MET A 82 0.93 26.17 -3.80
N GLN A 83 1.60 27.18 -3.26
CA GLN A 83 2.93 27.00 -2.68
C GLN A 83 2.83 26.18 -1.40
N PRO A 84 3.71 25.20 -1.18
CA PRO A 84 3.74 24.48 0.08
C PRO A 84 4.20 25.39 1.21
N ASP A 85 3.66 25.14 2.39
CA ASP A 85 4.15 25.78 3.62
C ASP A 85 5.52 25.19 4.05
N LYS A 86 6.05 25.63 5.19
CA LYS A 86 7.32 25.19 5.74
C LYS A 86 7.38 23.66 6.03
N ASP A 87 6.25 23.03 6.21
CA ASP A 87 6.10 21.60 6.51
C ASP A 87 5.78 20.78 5.24
N GLY A 88 5.72 21.44 4.08
CA GLY A 88 5.46 20.83 2.77
C GLY A 88 3.97 20.67 2.45
N HIS A 89 3.05 21.18 3.30
CA HIS A 89 1.61 21.12 3.08
C HIS A 89 1.16 22.22 2.12
N ARG A 90 0.34 21.87 1.10
CA ARG A 90 -0.21 22.81 0.11
C ARG A 90 -1.64 23.21 0.41
N GLY A 91 -2.42 22.29 0.97
CA GLY A 91 -3.80 22.54 1.33
C GLY A 91 -4.60 21.25 1.50
N THR A 92 -5.78 21.42 2.07
CA THR A 92 -6.73 20.35 2.34
C THR A 92 -8.01 20.57 1.56
N VAL A 93 -8.42 19.57 0.79
CA VAL A 93 -9.72 19.47 0.15
C VAL A 93 -10.64 18.66 1.05
N LEU A 94 -11.68 19.31 1.58
CA LEU A 94 -12.71 18.68 2.40
C LEU A 94 -13.92 18.30 1.54
N LEU A 95 -14.27 17.04 1.53
CA LEU A 95 -15.53 16.55 1.00
C LEU A 95 -16.58 16.57 2.10
N LYS A 96 -17.60 17.41 1.95
CA LYS A 96 -18.71 17.49 2.91
C LYS A 96 -19.50 16.19 2.94
N ARG A 97 -20.22 15.98 4.03
CA ARG A 97 -21.12 14.84 4.20
C ARG A 97 -22.02 14.63 2.99
N GLY A 98 -22.13 13.39 2.55
CA GLY A 98 -23.00 12.98 1.46
C GLY A 98 -22.37 11.95 0.53
N VAL A 99 -23.08 11.63 -0.54
CA VAL A 99 -22.70 10.60 -1.51
C VAL A 99 -22.15 11.27 -2.78
N TYR A 100 -20.97 10.87 -3.19
CA TYR A 100 -20.29 11.31 -4.41
C TYR A 100 -20.21 10.15 -5.40
N HIS A 101 -20.96 10.21 -6.49
CA HIS A 101 -20.81 9.27 -7.59
C HIS A 101 -19.60 9.67 -8.43
N VAL A 102 -18.65 8.76 -8.58
CA VAL A 102 -17.37 9.03 -9.25
C VAL A 102 -17.18 8.07 -10.41
N HIS A 103 -17.19 8.61 -11.63
CA HIS A 103 -17.07 7.87 -12.88
C HIS A 103 -15.65 7.95 -13.43
N GLY A 104 -14.73 7.27 -12.78
CA GLY A 104 -13.32 7.23 -13.15
C GLY A 104 -12.40 7.62 -12.01
N THR A 105 -11.12 7.74 -12.29
CA THR A 105 -10.07 7.95 -11.29
C THR A 105 -9.95 9.43 -10.90
N ILE A 106 -9.80 9.68 -9.62
CA ILE A 106 -9.36 10.94 -9.03
C ILE A 106 -7.84 10.84 -8.84
N HIS A 107 -7.09 11.83 -9.29
CA HIS A 107 -5.63 11.84 -9.22
C HIS A 107 -5.11 12.88 -8.23
N ILE A 108 -4.15 12.49 -7.40
CA ILE A 108 -3.39 13.39 -6.52
C ILE A 108 -1.91 13.20 -6.87
N ASN A 109 -1.36 14.13 -7.67
CA ASN A 109 -0.01 14.03 -8.23
C ASN A 109 0.98 15.04 -7.62
N ALA A 110 0.52 15.87 -6.67
CA ALA A 110 1.35 16.85 -5.99
C ALA A 110 1.51 16.49 -4.52
N SER A 111 2.74 16.56 -4.01
CA SER A 111 3.02 16.43 -2.58
C SER A 111 2.33 17.52 -1.77
N GLY A 112 1.94 17.24 -0.54
CA GLY A 112 1.34 18.21 0.38
C GLY A 112 -0.14 18.52 0.16
N VAL A 113 -0.82 17.77 -0.70
CA VAL A 113 -2.28 17.86 -0.89
C VAL A 113 -2.95 16.82 -0.01
N VAL A 114 -3.93 17.24 0.78
CA VAL A 114 -4.74 16.36 1.63
C VAL A 114 -6.16 16.31 1.10
N LEU A 115 -6.70 15.11 0.93
CA LEU A 115 -8.11 14.85 0.65
C LEU A 115 -8.73 14.23 1.90
N THR A 116 -9.77 14.85 2.44
CA THR A 116 -10.45 14.38 3.64
C THR A 116 -11.96 14.44 3.50
N GLY A 117 -12.68 13.68 4.29
CA GLY A 117 -14.13 13.67 4.36
C GLY A 117 -14.62 14.06 5.77
N GLU A 118 -15.92 14.18 5.92
CA GLU A 118 -16.58 14.33 7.21
C GLU A 118 -17.05 12.97 7.69
N GLY A 119 -16.25 12.37 8.62
CA GLY A 119 -16.52 11.07 9.25
C GLY A 119 -16.22 9.85 8.39
N ASP A 120 -16.40 8.68 8.98
CA ASP A 120 -15.99 7.38 8.45
C ASP A 120 -17.12 6.35 8.40
N ASN A 121 -18.35 6.73 8.73
CA ASN A 121 -19.50 5.82 8.72
C ASN A 121 -20.38 5.99 7.47
N VAL A 122 -21.34 5.09 7.29
CA VAL A 122 -22.20 5.02 6.10
C VAL A 122 -23.10 6.23 5.87
N ASN A 123 -23.31 7.06 6.88
CA ASN A 123 -24.15 8.26 6.81
C ASN A 123 -23.34 9.56 6.60
N GLU A 124 -22.04 9.44 6.45
CA GLU A 124 -21.12 10.55 6.32
C GLU A 124 -20.58 10.69 4.89
N THR A 125 -19.32 11.03 4.68
CA THR A 125 -18.78 11.20 3.33
C THR A 125 -18.51 9.84 2.67
N ARG A 126 -19.15 9.59 1.53
CA ARG A 126 -18.97 8.36 0.75
C ARG A 126 -18.66 8.65 -0.70
N LEU A 127 -17.58 8.06 -1.20
CA LEU A 127 -17.25 8.02 -2.61
C LEU A 127 -17.70 6.67 -3.18
N LEU A 128 -18.55 6.70 -4.19
CA LEU A 128 -19.02 5.50 -4.89
C LEU A 128 -18.37 5.43 -6.27
N ALA A 129 -17.56 4.41 -6.49
CA ALA A 129 -16.99 4.12 -7.79
C ALA A 129 -18.07 3.61 -8.75
N ILE A 130 -18.36 4.37 -9.79
CA ILE A 130 -19.39 4.07 -10.78
C ILE A 130 -18.72 3.71 -12.11
N GLY A 131 -18.87 2.47 -12.56
CA GLY A 131 -18.34 2.01 -13.83
C GLY A 131 -18.53 0.51 -14.03
N LYS A 132 -18.42 0.08 -15.29
CA LYS A 132 -18.50 -1.34 -15.66
C LYS A 132 -17.13 -2.02 -15.74
N GLN A 133 -16.07 -1.24 -15.76
CA GLN A 133 -14.69 -1.72 -15.87
C GLN A 133 -13.93 -1.48 -14.57
N ARG A 134 -12.84 -2.22 -14.37
CA ARG A 134 -11.91 -1.98 -13.27
C ARG A 134 -11.22 -0.63 -13.43
N PHE A 135 -11.18 0.15 -12.37
CA PHE A 135 -10.35 1.33 -12.26
C PHE A 135 -10.02 1.61 -10.78
N SER A 136 -8.95 2.35 -10.54
CA SER A 136 -8.64 2.88 -9.21
C SER A 136 -9.51 4.09 -8.95
N LEU A 137 -10.24 4.11 -7.84
CA LEU A 137 -11.08 5.25 -7.50
C LEU A 137 -10.25 6.50 -7.17
N ILE A 138 -9.17 6.33 -6.41
CA ILE A 138 -8.20 7.37 -6.10
C ILE A 138 -6.82 6.84 -6.42
N GLU A 139 -6.04 7.61 -7.14
CA GLU A 139 -4.65 7.35 -7.46
C GLU A 139 -3.77 8.46 -6.89
N VAL A 140 -2.88 8.11 -6.00
CA VAL A 140 -1.87 9.01 -5.45
C VAL A 140 -0.53 8.58 -6.04
N SER A 141 0.06 9.43 -6.86
CA SER A 141 1.31 9.13 -7.54
C SER A 141 2.26 10.32 -7.54
N GLY A 142 3.53 10.03 -7.67
CA GLY A 142 4.59 11.02 -7.83
C GLY A 142 5.32 10.83 -9.17
N ASN A 143 6.26 11.73 -9.45
CA ASN A 143 7.10 11.66 -10.66
C ASN A 143 8.39 10.86 -10.46
N GLY A 144 8.64 10.37 -9.24
CA GLY A 144 9.82 9.58 -8.91
C GLY A 144 9.76 8.18 -9.52
N ARG A 145 10.91 7.65 -9.90
CA ARG A 145 11.10 6.26 -10.32
C ARG A 145 12.18 5.64 -9.46
N MET A 146 12.04 4.35 -9.18
CA MET A 146 13.14 3.56 -8.67
C MET A 146 14.13 3.34 -9.81
N GLU A 147 15.37 3.81 -9.64
CA GLU A 147 16.44 3.62 -10.61
C GLU A 147 17.61 2.92 -9.93
N GLU A 148 18.11 1.88 -10.60
CA GLU A 148 19.29 1.17 -10.14
C GLU A 148 20.53 2.00 -10.43
N VAL A 149 21.38 2.17 -9.42
CA VAL A 149 22.72 2.75 -9.61
C VAL A 149 23.61 1.72 -10.30
N SER A 150 24.08 2.04 -11.49
CA SER A 150 24.89 1.13 -12.30
C SER A 150 26.12 0.62 -11.53
N GLY A 151 26.39 -0.68 -11.64
CA GLY A 151 27.54 -1.33 -11.02
C GLY A 151 27.40 -1.63 -9.51
N THR A 152 26.25 -1.32 -8.89
CA THR A 152 26.03 -1.62 -7.46
C THR A 152 25.31 -2.93 -7.20
N ARG A 153 24.79 -3.60 -8.23
CA ARG A 153 24.04 -4.86 -8.07
C ARG A 153 24.93 -5.99 -7.53
N VAL A 154 24.50 -6.57 -6.42
CA VAL A 154 25.18 -7.70 -5.77
C VAL A 154 24.18 -8.83 -5.53
N LYS A 155 24.68 -10.06 -5.37
CA LYS A 155 23.83 -11.21 -5.08
C LYS A 155 23.58 -11.33 -3.57
N ILE A 156 22.36 -11.68 -3.19
CA ILE A 156 22.05 -12.26 -1.88
C ILE A 156 22.65 -13.68 -1.90
N THR A 157 23.46 -14.01 -0.90
CA THR A 157 24.20 -15.28 -0.82
C THR A 157 23.57 -16.31 0.08
N ASP A 158 22.58 -15.92 0.88
CA ASP A 158 21.80 -16.88 1.65
C ASP A 158 21.05 -17.84 0.71
N ALA A 159 21.11 -19.13 1.01
CA ALA A 159 20.37 -20.15 0.27
C ALA A 159 18.84 -19.99 0.44
N PHE A 160 18.43 -19.43 1.59
CA PHE A 160 17.05 -19.14 1.92
C PHE A 160 16.99 -17.89 2.82
N VAL A 161 16.13 -16.96 2.47
CA VAL A 161 15.86 -15.74 3.27
C VAL A 161 14.47 -15.90 3.90
N PRO A 162 14.38 -16.16 5.20
CA PRO A 162 13.09 -16.39 5.87
C PRO A 162 12.16 -15.18 5.80
N VAL A 163 10.85 -15.42 5.74
CA VAL A 163 9.84 -14.38 5.86
C VAL A 163 9.96 -13.70 7.22
N GLY A 164 9.88 -12.37 7.24
CA GLY A 164 9.99 -11.57 8.47
C GLY A 164 11.42 -11.33 8.94
N THR A 165 12.45 -11.79 8.22
CA THR A 165 13.84 -11.44 8.54
C THR A 165 14.13 -9.97 8.29
N HIS A 166 14.99 -9.39 9.12
CA HIS A 166 15.48 -8.01 8.98
C HIS A 166 16.92 -7.92 8.48
N SER A 167 17.52 -9.06 8.13
CA SER A 167 18.90 -9.12 7.64
C SER A 167 19.09 -10.28 6.67
N PHE A 168 20.04 -10.14 5.75
CA PHE A 168 20.49 -11.19 4.83
C PHE A 168 21.93 -10.93 4.41
N GLN A 169 22.60 -11.97 3.95
CA GLN A 169 23.98 -11.89 3.48
C GLN A 169 24.03 -11.54 2.00
N VAL A 170 25.03 -10.75 1.63
CA VAL A 170 25.30 -10.35 0.24
C VAL A 170 26.75 -10.65 -0.12
N SER A 171 27.02 -10.84 -1.42
CA SER A 171 28.37 -11.15 -1.91
C SER A 171 29.39 -10.02 -1.63
N SER A 172 28.95 -8.78 -1.51
CA SER A 172 29.76 -7.62 -1.13
C SER A 172 28.85 -6.50 -0.65
N ALA A 173 29.20 -5.86 0.46
CA ALA A 173 28.56 -4.64 0.96
C ALA A 173 29.39 -3.37 0.67
N ALA A 174 30.48 -3.45 -0.09
CA ALA A 174 31.40 -2.35 -0.28
C ALA A 174 30.80 -1.06 -0.87
N ASN A 175 29.72 -1.21 -1.64
CA ASN A 175 29.01 -0.11 -2.30
C ASN A 175 27.83 0.43 -1.49
N PHE A 176 27.59 -0.06 -0.28
CA PHE A 176 26.45 0.30 0.55
C PHE A 176 26.88 0.93 1.87
N LYS A 177 26.12 1.90 2.33
CA LYS A 177 26.30 2.56 3.63
C LYS A 177 25.01 2.50 4.42
N VAL A 178 25.13 2.58 5.74
CA VAL A 178 23.95 2.71 6.62
C VAL A 178 23.20 4.00 6.27
N GLY A 179 21.90 3.86 6.03
CA GLY A 179 21.01 4.95 5.60
C GLY A 179 20.80 5.04 4.08
N ASP A 180 21.52 4.26 3.27
CA ASP A 180 21.23 4.19 1.84
C ASP A 180 19.86 3.56 1.59
N ARG A 181 19.14 4.09 0.60
CA ARG A 181 17.97 3.46 0.04
C ARG A 181 18.41 2.38 -0.94
N ILE A 182 17.92 1.17 -0.78
CA ILE A 182 18.30 0.02 -1.60
C ILE A 182 17.09 -0.55 -2.34
N ILE A 183 17.35 -1.24 -3.45
CA ILE A 183 16.36 -2.04 -4.15
C ILE A 183 16.69 -3.52 -3.93
N VAL A 184 15.75 -4.25 -3.33
CA VAL A 184 15.80 -5.71 -3.30
C VAL A 184 15.06 -6.24 -4.51
N TYR A 185 15.78 -6.84 -5.44
CA TYR A 185 15.25 -7.37 -6.70
C TYR A 185 15.08 -8.88 -6.62
N ARG A 186 13.87 -9.35 -6.89
CA ARG A 186 13.52 -10.76 -6.99
C ARG A 186 13.05 -11.07 -8.40
N PRO A 187 13.81 -11.84 -9.19
CA PRO A 187 13.38 -12.24 -10.53
C PRO A 187 12.20 -13.22 -10.46
N GLY A 188 11.25 -13.09 -11.36
CA GLY A 188 10.23 -14.09 -11.63
C GLY A 188 10.87 -15.24 -12.41
N THR A 189 11.06 -16.39 -11.75
CA THR A 189 11.60 -17.59 -12.39
C THR A 189 10.48 -18.53 -12.85
N GLU A 190 10.75 -19.38 -13.83
CA GLU A 190 9.81 -20.40 -14.30
C GLU A 190 9.37 -21.33 -13.15
N ASN A 191 10.32 -21.80 -12.34
CA ASN A 191 10.02 -22.65 -11.19
C ASN A 191 9.08 -21.97 -10.20
N TRP A 192 9.33 -20.69 -9.85
CA TRP A 192 8.45 -19.97 -8.95
C TRP A 192 7.04 -19.78 -9.53
N ILE A 193 6.93 -19.46 -10.82
CA ILE A 193 5.65 -19.31 -11.52
C ILE A 193 4.88 -20.65 -11.50
N HIS A 194 5.59 -21.75 -11.74
CA HIS A 194 5.02 -23.09 -11.70
C HIS A 194 4.55 -23.48 -10.30
N ASP A 195 5.35 -23.24 -9.26
CA ASP A 195 5.02 -23.54 -7.87
C ASP A 195 3.75 -22.85 -7.40
N ILE A 196 3.55 -21.58 -7.83
CA ILE A 196 2.34 -20.81 -7.51
C ILE A 196 1.21 -21.04 -8.53
N LYS A 197 1.38 -21.93 -9.51
CA LYS A 197 0.40 -22.31 -10.56
C LYS A 197 -0.08 -21.16 -11.44
N MET A 198 0.75 -20.15 -11.63
CA MET A 198 0.40 -19.00 -12.46
C MET A 198 0.68 -19.23 -13.96
N ASP A 199 1.31 -20.34 -14.33
CA ASP A 199 1.42 -20.91 -15.66
C ASP A 199 0.29 -21.91 -16.00
N GLN A 200 -0.64 -22.13 -15.08
CA GLN A 200 -1.76 -23.08 -15.17
C GLN A 200 -3.11 -22.38 -14.98
N ILE A 201 -3.19 -21.11 -15.35
CA ILE A 201 -4.42 -20.32 -15.24
C ILE A 201 -5.43 -20.84 -16.27
N VAL A 202 -6.67 -21.11 -15.83
CA VAL A 202 -7.76 -21.45 -16.76
C VAL A 202 -8.01 -20.27 -17.68
N GLU A 203 -7.90 -20.51 -18.97
CA GLU A 203 -8.11 -19.47 -19.99
C GLU A 203 -9.52 -18.93 -19.95
N ARG A 204 -9.62 -17.60 -19.83
CA ARG A 204 -10.85 -16.81 -19.92
C ARG A 204 -10.52 -15.53 -20.65
N GLN A 205 -11.52 -14.85 -21.16
CA GLN A 205 -11.31 -13.55 -21.76
C GLN A 205 -10.58 -12.60 -20.78
N GLY A 206 -9.43 -12.08 -21.17
CA GLY A 206 -8.60 -11.17 -20.35
C GLY A 206 -7.65 -11.83 -19.37
N THR A 207 -7.52 -13.17 -19.36
CA THR A 207 -6.49 -13.89 -18.61
C THR A 207 -5.38 -14.35 -19.53
N ARG A 208 -4.15 -14.43 -18.99
CA ARG A 208 -3.01 -15.05 -19.66
C ARG A 208 -2.11 -15.75 -18.64
N GLN A 209 -1.38 -16.75 -19.11
CA GLN A 209 -0.34 -17.41 -18.31
C GLN A 209 0.77 -16.42 -17.98
N TRP A 210 1.37 -16.55 -16.81
CA TRP A 210 2.58 -15.82 -16.48
C TRP A 210 3.81 -16.46 -17.10
N THR A 211 4.74 -15.63 -17.51
CA THR A 211 6.02 -16.06 -18.06
C THR A 211 7.18 -15.50 -17.24
N ALA A 212 8.29 -16.24 -17.20
CA ALA A 212 9.49 -15.80 -16.50
C ALA A 212 9.95 -14.42 -17.00
N ARG A 213 10.56 -13.63 -16.10
CA ARG A 213 11.04 -12.25 -16.32
C ARG A 213 9.97 -11.18 -16.53
N GLU A 214 8.73 -11.56 -16.77
CA GLU A 214 7.64 -10.63 -16.93
C GLU A 214 7.13 -10.09 -15.59
N TYR A 215 7.27 -10.88 -14.53
CA TYR A 215 6.80 -10.61 -13.17
C TYR A 215 7.95 -10.49 -12.17
N ASN A 216 8.91 -9.64 -12.48
CA ASN A 216 9.98 -9.31 -11.54
C ASN A 216 9.45 -8.40 -10.42
N LEU A 217 9.86 -8.69 -9.20
CA LEU A 217 9.51 -7.90 -8.03
C LEU A 217 10.70 -7.04 -7.62
N SER A 218 10.45 -5.75 -7.44
CA SER A 218 11.45 -4.81 -6.92
C SER A 218 10.89 -4.10 -5.71
N PHE A 219 11.61 -4.15 -4.60
CA PHE A 219 11.22 -3.56 -3.33
C PHE A 219 12.27 -2.53 -2.93
N GLU A 220 11.84 -1.30 -2.71
CA GLU A 220 12.65 -0.26 -2.10
C GLU A 220 12.71 -0.43 -0.58
N ARG A 221 13.90 -0.31 0.03
CA ARG A 221 14.17 -0.43 1.46
C ARG A 221 15.15 0.64 1.91
#